data_5326e7ef08fe0fdffd9646954160dc17
#
_entry.id   5326e7ef08fe0fdffd9646954160dc17
#
_cell.length_a   1.000
_cell.length_b   1.000
_cell.length_c   1.000
_cell.angle_alpha   90.00
_cell.angle_beta   90.00
_cell.angle_gamma   90.00
#
_symmetry.space_group_name_H-M   'P 1'
#
loop_
_entity.id
_entity.type
_entity.pdbx_description
1 polymer ?
#
loop_
_entity_poly.entity_id
_entity_poly.type
_entity_poly.pdbx_seq_one_letter_code
_entity_poly.pdbx_strand_id
1 'polypeptide(L)'
;MCEKVDVDGVVGQAQAVLAVALQAYIAIDIDGRVQGWNPAAERIFGHTAAQAVDRDIADLIIPARFRQAHRSGLARLAAGGPGRVLGQQLQLNALHRDGHEFPVELTLTVTEEPGGRRFHAFAHDVTNARRAARFADVEAAIALGLAEAASSSVAAHRVVEALGVRMGWPVVELWLVDDHRQVLTCAARHTAPGWRLGDFALNELEPGIGLPGRVCTDGIARWIPDLSADRGSLRSGAAAGIGLHVAVGVPLSTGRHTLGALCVYGDRVEDPEGTVLGLLSGLAAHVGQYLERRRAEELTVELARTKDEFLAMVTHELRNPLAVIATTVALFDDELDELTTEQQHEYLGVIARSSQRLSVMADDLLDLASLESGNLAVDPTDIDLCTIIGEAVRATAAPAAAKQLTMTVRLPERLDLYADGSRLRQVADNLLSNAIKYTPAGGIITITAELDLTGQAITWTVADTGVGIPHAERPRLFRRFYRASTALEKRIPGTGLGLVITRTIVERHHGTITLAEHTGPGTTFVVRLPSTSGDA
;
A
#
# COMPACT_ATOMS: atom_id res chain seq x y z
N MET A 1 -9.71 -62.18 -57.22
CA MET A 1 -8.47 -61.43 -57.38
C MET A 1 -8.20 -60.75 -56.05
N CYS A 2 -7.48 -61.45 -55.16
CA CYS A 2 -7.11 -60.89 -53.87
C CYS A 2 -5.88 -59.96 -54.08
N GLU A 3 -6.09 -58.69 -53.95
CA GLU A 3 -4.98 -57.71 -53.89
C GLU A 3 -4.04 -58.09 -52.74
N LYS A 4 -2.82 -58.48 -53.05
CA LYS A 4 -1.75 -58.64 -52.09
C LYS A 4 -1.51 -57.22 -51.51
N VAL A 5 -1.98 -56.97 -50.28
CA VAL A 5 -1.59 -55.80 -49.53
C VAL A 5 -0.08 -55.84 -49.40
N ASP A 6 0.59 -54.83 -49.93
CA ASP A 6 2.02 -54.65 -49.79
C ASP A 6 2.37 -54.38 -48.31
N VAL A 7 2.63 -55.46 -47.60
CA VAL A 7 2.86 -55.45 -46.13
C VAL A 7 4.13 -54.65 -45.81
N ASP A 8 5.14 -54.67 -46.65
CA ASP A 8 6.39 -53.95 -46.45
C ASP A 8 6.19 -52.42 -46.59
N GLY A 9 5.36 -52.00 -47.55
CA GLY A 9 4.98 -50.62 -47.73
C GLY A 9 4.16 -50.08 -46.56
N VAL A 10 3.23 -50.85 -46.02
CA VAL A 10 2.40 -50.47 -44.86
C VAL A 10 3.23 -50.38 -43.56
N VAL A 11 4.17 -51.28 -43.34
CA VAL A 11 5.07 -51.28 -42.18
C VAL A 11 6.03 -50.07 -42.25
N GLY A 12 6.59 -49.76 -43.43
CA GLY A 12 7.44 -48.60 -43.61
C GLY A 12 6.69 -47.29 -43.35
N GLN A 13 5.43 -47.21 -43.77
CA GLN A 13 4.59 -46.02 -43.55
C GLN A 13 4.22 -45.85 -42.08
N ALA A 14 3.93 -46.92 -41.36
CA ALA A 14 3.66 -46.89 -39.93
C ALA A 14 4.90 -46.43 -39.11
N GLN A 15 6.07 -46.95 -39.46
CA GLN A 15 7.33 -46.48 -38.83
C GLN A 15 7.63 -45.02 -39.10
N ALA A 16 7.38 -44.52 -40.30
CA ALA A 16 7.55 -43.10 -40.62
C ALA A 16 6.61 -42.21 -39.80
N VAL A 17 5.37 -42.62 -39.59
CA VAL A 17 4.39 -41.90 -38.73
C VAL A 17 4.86 -41.88 -37.26
N LEU A 18 5.34 -42.98 -36.75
CA LEU A 18 5.83 -43.05 -35.34
C LEU A 18 7.11 -42.23 -35.18
N ALA A 19 7.95 -42.11 -36.22
CA ALA A 19 9.18 -41.30 -36.17
C ALA A 19 8.89 -39.81 -36.06
N VAL A 20 7.78 -39.31 -36.63
CA VAL A 20 7.42 -37.87 -36.58
C VAL A 20 6.37 -37.57 -35.49
N ALA A 21 5.87 -38.61 -34.78
CA ALA A 21 4.89 -38.42 -33.72
C ALA A 21 5.42 -37.56 -32.59
N LEU A 22 4.58 -36.63 -32.11
CA LEU A 22 4.92 -35.76 -30.96
C LEU A 22 4.82 -36.51 -29.62
N GLN A 23 4.02 -37.55 -29.55
CA GLN A 23 3.88 -38.40 -28.37
C GLN A 23 4.95 -39.48 -28.34
N ALA A 24 5.44 -39.80 -27.15
CA ALA A 24 6.32 -40.94 -26.95
C ALA A 24 5.55 -42.23 -27.26
N TYR A 25 6.09 -43.01 -28.19
CA TYR A 25 5.64 -44.38 -28.43
C TYR A 25 6.64 -45.36 -27.83
N ILE A 26 6.13 -46.25 -26.98
CA ILE A 26 6.89 -47.29 -26.31
C ILE A 26 6.17 -48.63 -26.57
N ALA A 27 6.92 -49.63 -27.03
CA ALA A 27 6.39 -51.01 -27.13
C ALA A 27 7.24 -51.90 -26.22
N ILE A 28 6.58 -52.80 -25.48
CA ILE A 28 7.24 -53.78 -24.62
C ILE A 28 6.67 -55.19 -24.87
N ASP A 29 7.51 -56.20 -24.65
CA ASP A 29 7.06 -57.61 -24.64
C ASP A 29 6.42 -57.99 -23.31
N ILE A 30 6.05 -59.29 -23.18
CA ILE A 30 5.41 -59.84 -21.97
C ILE A 30 6.32 -59.83 -20.74
N ASP A 31 7.63 -59.75 -20.92
CA ASP A 31 8.63 -59.69 -19.86
C ASP A 31 8.99 -58.25 -19.49
N GLY A 32 8.39 -57.25 -20.15
CA GLY A 32 8.61 -55.83 -19.89
C GLY A 32 9.84 -55.29 -20.58
N ARG A 33 10.42 -56.00 -21.56
CA ARG A 33 11.57 -55.50 -22.34
C ARG A 33 11.10 -54.59 -23.46
N VAL A 34 11.76 -53.49 -23.62
CA VAL A 34 11.46 -52.49 -24.64
C VAL A 34 11.77 -53.05 -26.03
N GLN A 35 10.76 -53.05 -26.91
CA GLN A 35 10.85 -53.47 -28.31
C GLN A 35 10.65 -52.31 -29.30
N GLY A 36 10.09 -51.22 -28.84
CA GLY A 36 9.89 -50.01 -29.62
C GLY A 36 10.08 -48.76 -28.79
N TRP A 37 10.80 -47.79 -29.38
CA TRP A 37 11.15 -46.51 -28.73
C TRP A 37 11.34 -45.45 -29.83
N ASN A 38 10.40 -44.52 -29.93
CA ASN A 38 10.46 -43.49 -30.96
C ASN A 38 11.28 -42.25 -30.54
N PRO A 39 11.60 -41.32 -31.45
CA PRO A 39 12.34 -40.12 -31.14
C PRO A 39 11.64 -39.22 -30.07
N ALA A 40 10.32 -39.24 -29.98
CA ALA A 40 9.62 -38.51 -28.90
C ALA A 40 9.86 -39.13 -27.53
N ALA A 41 9.95 -40.45 -27.45
CA ALA A 41 10.31 -41.14 -26.20
C ALA A 41 11.75 -40.80 -25.77
N GLU A 42 12.68 -40.67 -26.74
CA GLU A 42 14.05 -40.22 -26.46
C GLU A 42 14.07 -38.81 -25.82
N ARG A 43 13.29 -37.90 -26.40
CA ARG A 43 13.20 -36.52 -25.90
C ARG A 43 12.56 -36.40 -24.52
N ILE A 44 11.47 -37.19 -24.30
CA ILE A 44 10.66 -37.10 -23.07
C ILE A 44 11.35 -37.79 -21.90
N PHE A 45 12.00 -38.96 -22.12
CA PHE A 45 12.59 -39.76 -21.04
C PHE A 45 14.12 -39.65 -20.94
N GLY A 46 14.78 -39.03 -21.94
CA GLY A 46 16.23 -38.79 -21.96
C GLY A 46 17.08 -40.02 -22.33
N HIS A 47 16.49 -41.19 -22.62
CA HIS A 47 17.18 -42.42 -23.06
C HIS A 47 17.13 -42.52 -24.58
N THR A 48 18.23 -42.78 -25.26
CA THR A 48 18.22 -43.07 -26.68
C THR A 48 17.61 -44.46 -26.95
N ALA A 49 17.10 -44.69 -28.16
CA ALA A 49 16.54 -46.00 -28.53
C ALA A 49 17.59 -47.13 -28.34
N ALA A 50 18.84 -46.86 -28.67
CA ALA A 50 19.93 -47.84 -28.45
C ALA A 50 20.21 -48.15 -26.97
N GLN A 51 19.85 -47.26 -26.09
CA GLN A 51 19.97 -47.46 -24.62
C GLN A 51 18.72 -48.11 -24.02
N ALA A 52 17.54 -47.97 -24.65
CA ALA A 52 16.27 -48.40 -24.12
C ALA A 52 15.88 -49.82 -24.61
N VAL A 53 16.10 -50.13 -25.89
CA VAL A 53 15.74 -51.42 -26.47
C VAL A 53 16.39 -52.58 -25.71
N ASP A 54 15.64 -53.66 -25.54
CA ASP A 54 15.95 -54.87 -24.77
C ASP A 54 16.17 -54.67 -23.26
N ARG A 55 15.97 -53.45 -22.74
CA ARG A 55 16.02 -53.18 -21.29
C ARG A 55 14.63 -53.30 -20.67
N ASP A 56 14.59 -53.63 -19.37
CA ASP A 56 13.34 -53.61 -18.60
C ASP A 56 12.85 -52.16 -18.45
N ILE A 57 11.62 -51.90 -18.94
CA ILE A 57 10.99 -50.58 -18.87
C ILE A 57 10.87 -50.05 -17.44
N ALA A 58 10.71 -50.95 -16.44
CA ALA A 58 10.58 -50.57 -15.06
C ALA A 58 11.86 -49.91 -14.50
N ASP A 59 13.03 -50.30 -15.01
CA ASP A 59 14.30 -49.73 -14.58
C ASP A 59 14.61 -48.40 -15.28
N LEU A 60 14.03 -48.18 -16.46
CA LEU A 60 14.27 -46.97 -17.26
C LEU A 60 13.41 -45.77 -16.82
N ILE A 61 12.09 -45.96 -16.76
CA ILE A 61 11.16 -44.84 -16.63
C ILE A 61 10.17 -44.96 -15.46
N ILE A 62 10.21 -46.05 -14.70
CA ILE A 62 9.30 -46.21 -13.57
C ILE A 62 10.02 -45.84 -12.27
N PRO A 63 9.48 -44.88 -11.47
CA PRO A 63 10.03 -44.54 -10.16
C PRO A 63 10.17 -45.76 -9.25
N ALA A 64 11.24 -45.86 -8.49
CA ALA A 64 11.64 -47.06 -7.72
C ALA A 64 10.50 -47.62 -6.86
N ARG A 65 9.70 -46.76 -6.23
CA ARG A 65 8.57 -47.12 -5.36
C ARG A 65 7.41 -47.85 -6.12
N PHE A 66 7.34 -47.72 -7.44
CA PHE A 66 6.27 -48.31 -8.26
C PHE A 66 6.75 -49.50 -9.10
N ARG A 67 8.04 -49.83 -9.18
CA ARG A 67 8.61 -50.86 -10.03
C ARG A 67 8.01 -52.25 -9.73
N GLN A 68 7.90 -52.61 -8.46
CA GLN A 68 7.33 -53.90 -8.07
C GLN A 68 5.84 -54.01 -8.46
N ALA A 69 5.07 -52.97 -8.23
CA ALA A 69 3.67 -52.91 -8.60
C ALA A 69 3.48 -53.03 -10.13
N HIS A 70 4.36 -52.32 -10.90
CA HIS A 70 4.37 -52.40 -12.36
C HIS A 70 4.67 -53.81 -12.87
N ARG A 71 5.75 -54.44 -12.39
CA ARG A 71 6.10 -55.85 -12.79
C ARG A 71 4.99 -56.84 -12.43
N SER A 72 4.39 -56.71 -11.26
CA SER A 72 3.25 -57.56 -10.86
C SER A 72 2.00 -57.32 -11.71
N GLY A 73 1.78 -56.08 -12.13
CA GLY A 73 0.69 -55.71 -13.05
C GLY A 73 0.89 -56.32 -14.44
N LEU A 74 2.11 -56.21 -14.98
CA LEU A 74 2.47 -56.76 -16.27
C LEU A 74 2.36 -58.29 -16.29
N ALA A 75 2.88 -58.97 -15.25
CA ALA A 75 2.76 -60.43 -15.12
C ALA A 75 1.29 -60.93 -15.11
N ARG A 76 0.40 -60.18 -14.45
CA ARG A 76 -1.05 -60.50 -14.49
C ARG A 76 -1.65 -60.32 -15.86
N LEU A 77 -1.28 -59.28 -16.60
CA LEU A 77 -1.73 -59.04 -17.96
C LEU A 77 -1.20 -60.13 -18.93
N ALA A 78 0.07 -60.52 -18.76
CA ALA A 78 0.69 -61.61 -19.53
C ALA A 78 -0.04 -62.95 -19.32
N ALA A 79 -0.50 -63.23 -18.09
CA ALA A 79 -1.29 -64.45 -17.76
C ALA A 79 -2.76 -64.40 -18.19
N GLY A 80 -3.17 -63.36 -18.95
CA GLY A 80 -4.57 -63.24 -19.42
C GLY A 80 -5.56 -62.67 -18.40
N GLY A 81 -5.06 -62.11 -17.30
CA GLY A 81 -5.87 -61.43 -16.30
C GLY A 81 -6.55 -60.15 -16.82
N PRO A 82 -7.60 -59.67 -16.14
CA PRO A 82 -8.33 -58.50 -16.60
C PRO A 82 -7.44 -57.26 -16.61
N GLY A 83 -7.33 -56.61 -17.77
CA GLY A 83 -6.57 -55.40 -17.98
C GLY A 83 -7.34 -54.16 -17.56
N ARG A 84 -7.34 -53.83 -16.24
CA ARG A 84 -8.06 -52.65 -15.73
C ARG A 84 -7.53 -51.31 -16.29
N VAL A 85 -6.33 -51.30 -16.86
CA VAL A 85 -5.64 -50.10 -17.35
C VAL A 85 -5.62 -50.02 -18.89
N LEU A 86 -6.00 -51.09 -19.59
CA LEU A 86 -5.99 -51.09 -21.06
C LEU A 86 -7.11 -50.24 -21.64
N GLY A 87 -6.77 -49.40 -22.63
CA GLY A 87 -7.73 -48.50 -23.27
C GLY A 87 -8.16 -47.30 -22.43
N GLN A 88 -7.58 -47.12 -21.26
CA GLN A 88 -7.84 -45.95 -20.40
C GLN A 88 -6.66 -44.98 -20.44
N GLN A 89 -6.97 -43.70 -20.27
CA GLN A 89 -6.00 -42.63 -20.09
C GLN A 89 -5.58 -42.61 -18.63
N LEU A 90 -4.29 -42.79 -18.39
CA LEU A 90 -3.72 -42.88 -17.06
C LEU A 90 -2.80 -41.69 -16.82
N GLN A 91 -2.87 -41.09 -15.64
CA GLN A 91 -1.96 -40.05 -15.21
C GLN A 91 -1.03 -40.61 -14.12
N LEU A 92 0.26 -40.69 -14.43
CA LEU A 92 1.28 -41.29 -13.58
C LEU A 92 2.52 -40.39 -13.52
N ASN A 93 3.43 -40.68 -12.58
CA ASN A 93 4.76 -40.08 -12.59
C ASN A 93 5.73 -41.03 -13.30
N ALA A 94 6.52 -40.51 -14.20
CA ALA A 94 7.63 -41.18 -14.84
C ALA A 94 8.97 -40.64 -14.32
N LEU A 95 10.02 -41.42 -14.54
CA LEU A 95 11.41 -41.08 -14.18
C LEU A 95 12.16 -40.69 -15.45
N HIS A 96 12.79 -39.51 -15.46
CA HIS A 96 13.73 -39.13 -16.49
C HIS A 96 15.13 -39.72 -16.23
N ARG A 97 15.95 -39.85 -17.25
CA ARG A 97 17.31 -40.41 -17.16
C ARG A 97 18.22 -39.71 -16.12
N ASP A 98 18.07 -38.42 -15.91
CA ASP A 98 18.81 -37.63 -14.90
C ASP A 98 18.32 -37.83 -13.45
N GLY A 99 17.27 -38.61 -13.26
CA GLY A 99 16.72 -38.98 -11.95
C GLY A 99 15.55 -38.13 -11.48
N HIS A 100 15.13 -37.08 -12.18
CA HIS A 100 13.94 -36.34 -11.78
C HIS A 100 12.64 -37.07 -12.21
N GLU A 101 11.60 -36.92 -11.40
CA GLU A 101 10.27 -37.43 -11.70
C GLU A 101 9.41 -36.34 -12.32
N PHE A 102 8.61 -36.69 -13.33
CA PHE A 102 7.69 -35.77 -14.00
C PHE A 102 6.34 -36.46 -14.31
N PRO A 103 5.24 -35.70 -14.40
CA PRO A 103 3.92 -36.26 -14.69
C PRO A 103 3.78 -36.57 -16.16
N VAL A 104 3.33 -37.78 -16.45
CA VAL A 104 2.98 -38.23 -17.79
C VAL A 104 1.53 -38.68 -17.84
N GLU A 105 0.89 -38.43 -18.96
CA GLU A 105 -0.37 -39.01 -19.33
C GLU A 105 -0.13 -40.08 -20.38
N LEU A 106 -0.61 -41.29 -20.16
CA LEU A 106 -0.38 -42.40 -21.07
C LEU A 106 -1.61 -43.21 -21.32
N THR A 107 -1.71 -43.80 -22.51
CA THR A 107 -2.69 -44.79 -22.89
C THR A 107 -1.99 -46.10 -23.22
N LEU A 108 -2.49 -47.22 -22.70
CA LEU A 108 -1.94 -48.55 -22.92
C LEU A 108 -2.90 -49.36 -23.80
N THR A 109 -2.32 -49.99 -24.82
CA THR A 109 -3.04 -50.96 -25.69
C THR A 109 -2.23 -52.25 -25.79
N VAL A 110 -2.84 -53.32 -26.26
CA VAL A 110 -2.21 -54.62 -26.43
C VAL A 110 -2.55 -55.18 -27.81
N THR A 111 -1.56 -55.76 -28.46
CA THR A 111 -1.71 -56.55 -29.70
C THR A 111 -1.27 -57.98 -29.46
N GLU A 112 -1.92 -58.93 -30.16
CA GLU A 112 -1.47 -60.31 -30.18
C GLU A 112 -0.67 -60.57 -31.45
N GLU A 113 0.57 -61.00 -31.27
CA GLU A 113 1.51 -61.27 -32.36
C GLU A 113 1.96 -62.74 -32.33
N PRO A 114 2.51 -63.31 -33.42
CA PRO A 114 3.00 -64.68 -33.45
C PRO A 114 4.01 -65.06 -32.37
N GLY A 115 4.68 -64.06 -31.78
CA GLY A 115 5.66 -64.19 -30.69
C GLY A 115 5.12 -63.91 -29.28
N GLY A 116 3.78 -63.69 -29.12
CA GLY A 116 3.15 -63.38 -27.85
C GLY A 116 2.48 -61.98 -27.85
N ARG A 117 2.05 -61.58 -26.67
CA ARG A 117 1.42 -60.26 -26.50
C ARG A 117 2.46 -59.14 -26.51
N ARG A 118 2.16 -58.05 -27.20
CA ARG A 118 2.94 -56.85 -27.17
C ARG A 118 2.09 -55.69 -26.60
N PHE A 119 2.63 -54.96 -25.65
CA PHE A 119 1.98 -53.81 -25.04
C PHE A 119 2.52 -52.54 -25.66
N HIS A 120 1.63 -51.64 -26.02
CA HIS A 120 1.96 -50.34 -26.62
C HIS A 120 1.50 -49.24 -25.72
N ALA A 121 2.40 -48.28 -25.42
CA ALA A 121 2.09 -47.07 -24.68
C ALA A 121 2.31 -45.85 -25.57
N PHE A 122 1.34 -44.96 -25.57
CA PHE A 122 1.51 -43.60 -26.05
C PHE A 122 1.55 -42.68 -24.83
N ALA A 123 2.65 -42.01 -24.60
CA ALA A 123 2.85 -41.14 -23.45
C ALA A 123 3.07 -39.68 -23.84
N HIS A 124 2.52 -38.81 -23.06
CA HIS A 124 2.65 -37.36 -23.21
C HIS A 124 3.13 -36.73 -21.89
N ASP A 125 4.15 -35.91 -21.95
CA ASP A 125 4.57 -35.10 -20.81
C ASP A 125 3.54 -33.97 -20.58
N VAL A 126 2.88 -34.00 -19.42
CA VAL A 126 1.85 -33.02 -19.04
C VAL A 126 2.36 -31.98 -18.04
N THR A 127 3.67 -31.89 -17.83
CA THR A 127 4.27 -30.95 -16.87
C THR A 127 3.83 -29.53 -17.14
N ASN A 128 4.00 -29.05 -18.38
CA ASN A 128 3.63 -27.68 -18.75
C ASN A 128 2.11 -27.46 -18.69
N ALA A 129 1.31 -28.44 -19.14
CA ALA A 129 -0.15 -28.33 -19.07
C ALA A 129 -0.66 -28.27 -17.61
N ARG A 130 -0.12 -29.12 -16.72
CA ARG A 130 -0.44 -29.08 -15.29
C ARG A 130 0.02 -27.80 -14.61
N ARG A 131 1.22 -27.30 -14.97
CA ARG A 131 1.69 -26.00 -14.48
C ARG A 131 0.73 -24.89 -14.91
N ALA A 132 0.39 -24.80 -16.19
CA ALA A 132 -0.53 -23.79 -16.71
C ALA A 132 -1.91 -23.85 -16.03
N ALA A 133 -2.48 -25.04 -15.86
CA ALA A 133 -3.75 -25.24 -15.17
C ALA A 133 -3.69 -24.77 -13.70
N ARG A 134 -2.59 -25.10 -12.98
CA ARG A 134 -2.39 -24.67 -11.60
C ARG A 134 -2.28 -23.15 -11.49
N PHE A 135 -1.61 -22.52 -12.44
CA PHE A 135 -1.51 -21.05 -12.46
C PHE A 135 -2.85 -20.39 -12.75
N ALA A 136 -3.62 -20.90 -13.72
CA ALA A 136 -4.97 -20.40 -14.00
C ALA A 136 -5.90 -20.52 -12.77
N ASP A 137 -5.78 -21.60 -12.01
CA ASP A 137 -6.52 -21.78 -10.75
C ASP A 137 -6.10 -20.76 -9.67
N VAL A 138 -4.82 -20.47 -9.55
CA VAL A 138 -4.31 -19.42 -8.64
C VAL A 138 -4.79 -18.05 -9.07
N GLU A 139 -4.69 -17.72 -10.35
CA GLU A 139 -5.13 -16.44 -10.90
C GLU A 139 -6.62 -16.21 -10.65
N ALA A 140 -7.46 -17.23 -10.91
CA ALA A 140 -8.89 -17.18 -10.64
C ALA A 140 -9.18 -16.99 -9.14
N ALA A 141 -8.45 -17.68 -8.26
CA ALA A 141 -8.63 -17.54 -6.82
C ALA A 141 -8.22 -16.16 -6.31
N ILE A 142 -7.12 -15.58 -6.84
CA ILE A 142 -6.70 -14.23 -6.51
C ILE A 142 -7.74 -13.23 -7.02
N ALA A 143 -8.18 -13.33 -8.27
CA ALA A 143 -9.19 -12.45 -8.85
C ALA A 143 -10.48 -12.43 -8.02
N LEU A 144 -10.97 -13.60 -7.61
CA LEU A 144 -12.14 -13.73 -6.73
C LEU A 144 -11.86 -13.12 -5.35
N GLY A 145 -10.70 -13.43 -4.76
CA GLY A 145 -10.28 -12.89 -3.47
C GLY A 145 -10.21 -11.38 -3.45
N LEU A 146 -9.69 -10.76 -4.53
CA LEU A 146 -9.63 -9.31 -4.71
C LEU A 146 -11.03 -8.72 -4.90
N ALA A 147 -11.90 -9.33 -5.70
CA ALA A 147 -13.25 -8.85 -5.98
C ALA A 147 -14.12 -8.78 -4.71
N GLU A 148 -13.96 -9.73 -3.79
CA GLU A 148 -14.71 -9.83 -2.55
C GLU A 148 -14.07 -9.12 -1.36
N ALA A 149 -12.86 -8.57 -1.51
CA ALA A 149 -12.16 -7.94 -0.40
C ALA A 149 -12.80 -6.61 0.00
N ALA A 150 -13.12 -6.47 1.27
CA ALA A 150 -13.71 -5.24 1.83
C ALA A 150 -12.68 -4.11 1.99
N SER A 151 -11.38 -4.43 2.10
CA SER A 151 -10.28 -3.47 2.26
C SER A 151 -9.00 -3.98 1.63
N SER A 152 -8.02 -3.07 1.43
CA SER A 152 -6.68 -3.38 0.93
C SER A 152 -5.97 -4.42 1.80
N SER A 153 -6.16 -4.39 3.12
CA SER A 153 -5.58 -5.35 4.07
C SER A 153 -6.17 -6.76 3.87
N VAL A 154 -7.51 -6.87 3.74
CA VAL A 154 -8.16 -8.17 3.47
C VAL A 154 -7.73 -8.74 2.13
N ALA A 155 -7.60 -7.89 1.10
CA ALA A 155 -7.09 -8.28 -0.20
C ALA A 155 -5.69 -8.88 -0.11
N ALA A 156 -4.77 -8.20 0.59
CA ALA A 156 -3.39 -8.67 0.77
C ALA A 156 -3.34 -10.07 1.41
N HIS A 157 -4.14 -10.31 2.47
CA HIS A 157 -4.20 -11.62 3.13
C HIS A 157 -4.72 -12.72 2.19
N ARG A 158 -5.78 -12.46 1.42
CA ARG A 158 -6.33 -13.42 0.47
C ARG A 158 -5.34 -13.78 -0.64
N VAL A 159 -4.56 -12.81 -1.12
CA VAL A 159 -3.53 -13.03 -2.14
C VAL A 159 -2.44 -13.98 -1.63
N VAL A 160 -1.86 -13.70 -0.46
CA VAL A 160 -0.78 -14.54 0.08
C VAL A 160 -1.27 -15.93 0.45
N GLU A 161 -2.50 -16.06 0.94
CA GLU A 161 -3.14 -17.34 1.25
C GLU A 161 -3.39 -18.17 -0.02
N ALA A 162 -3.98 -17.57 -1.07
CA ALA A 162 -4.24 -18.25 -2.34
C ALA A 162 -2.94 -18.76 -2.96
N LEU A 163 -1.89 -17.96 -2.98
CA LEU A 163 -0.58 -18.36 -3.47
C LEU A 163 0.03 -19.48 -2.62
N GLY A 164 0.09 -19.31 -1.29
CA GLY A 164 0.69 -20.31 -0.40
C GLY A 164 -0.01 -21.66 -0.47
N VAL A 165 -1.34 -21.70 -0.37
CA VAL A 165 -2.13 -22.93 -0.35
C VAL A 165 -2.11 -23.63 -1.72
N ARG A 166 -2.38 -22.90 -2.81
CA ARG A 166 -2.54 -23.51 -4.14
C ARG A 166 -1.22 -23.85 -4.82
N MET A 167 -0.17 -23.05 -4.58
CA MET A 167 1.17 -23.35 -5.09
C MET A 167 1.95 -24.28 -4.17
N GLY A 168 1.54 -24.41 -2.91
CA GLY A 168 2.22 -25.22 -1.91
C GLY A 168 3.52 -24.57 -1.41
N TRP A 169 3.64 -23.24 -1.46
CA TRP A 169 4.81 -22.56 -0.94
C TRP A 169 4.74 -22.37 0.57
N PRO A 170 5.80 -22.74 1.31
CA PRO A 170 5.83 -22.65 2.77
C PRO A 170 5.57 -21.25 3.29
N VAL A 171 6.12 -20.23 2.65
CA VAL A 171 5.98 -18.84 3.08
C VAL A 171 5.74 -17.93 1.87
N VAL A 172 4.70 -17.09 2.00
CA VAL A 172 4.40 -16.02 1.04
C VAL A 172 4.20 -14.72 1.82
N GLU A 173 4.86 -13.67 1.40
CA GLU A 173 4.79 -12.35 2.04
C GLU A 173 4.44 -11.27 1.03
N LEU A 174 3.55 -10.36 1.41
CA LEU A 174 3.23 -9.15 0.69
C LEU A 174 3.71 -7.95 1.50
N TRP A 175 4.62 -7.19 0.94
CA TRP A 175 5.23 -6.02 1.54
C TRP A 175 4.74 -4.77 0.84
N LEU A 176 4.41 -3.72 1.60
CA LEU A 176 4.00 -2.41 1.08
C LEU A 176 4.92 -1.31 1.61
N VAL A 177 5.13 -0.29 0.78
CA VAL A 177 5.88 0.91 1.16
C VAL A 177 4.97 1.81 2.01
N ASP A 178 5.46 2.21 3.19
CA ASP A 178 4.89 3.29 3.99
C ASP A 178 5.61 4.60 3.62
N ASP A 179 4.97 5.40 2.78
CA ASP A 179 5.52 6.65 2.27
C ASP A 179 5.80 7.68 3.39
N HIS A 180 5.06 7.63 4.51
CA HIS A 180 5.26 8.56 5.62
C HIS A 180 6.47 8.20 6.48
N ARG A 181 6.70 6.89 6.68
CA ARG A 181 7.80 6.38 7.52
C ARG A 181 9.04 6.00 6.71
N GLN A 182 8.93 5.97 5.37
CA GLN A 182 9.99 5.54 4.45
C GLN A 182 10.53 4.14 4.79
N VAL A 183 9.64 3.22 5.17
CA VAL A 183 9.95 1.82 5.48
C VAL A 183 9.01 0.89 4.70
N LEU A 184 9.41 -0.37 4.56
CA LEU A 184 8.53 -1.43 4.08
C LEU A 184 7.88 -2.13 5.26
N THR A 185 6.56 -2.30 5.20
CA THR A 185 5.79 -3.06 6.19
C THR A 185 5.23 -4.34 5.58
N CYS A 186 5.28 -5.44 6.32
CA CYS A 186 4.67 -6.70 5.91
C CYS A 186 3.15 -6.60 6.08
N ALA A 187 2.45 -6.30 4.99
CA ALA A 187 0.99 -6.13 4.98
C ALA A 187 0.24 -7.46 5.18
N ALA A 188 0.79 -8.56 4.67
CA ALA A 188 0.23 -9.89 4.85
C ALA A 188 1.30 -10.97 4.72
N ARG A 189 1.13 -12.07 5.46
CA ARG A 189 1.99 -13.24 5.41
C ARG A 189 1.15 -14.52 5.47
N HIS A 190 1.44 -15.44 4.56
CA HIS A 190 1.00 -16.83 4.66
C HIS A 190 2.15 -17.70 5.17
N THR A 191 1.83 -18.64 6.06
CA THR A 191 2.76 -19.65 6.56
C THR A 191 2.07 -20.99 6.53
N ALA A 192 2.62 -21.95 5.81
CA ALA A 192 2.05 -23.28 5.69
C ALA A 192 2.05 -24.03 7.04
N PRO A 193 1.07 -24.93 7.28
CA PRO A 193 1.00 -25.70 8.50
C PRO A 193 2.32 -26.45 8.79
N GLY A 194 2.77 -26.41 10.03
CA GLY A 194 4.01 -27.05 10.47
C GLY A 194 5.27 -26.17 10.41
N TRP A 195 5.22 -25.01 9.73
CA TRP A 195 6.35 -24.07 9.68
C TRP A 195 6.32 -23.09 10.85
N ARG A 196 7.47 -22.85 11.47
CA ARG A 196 7.64 -21.84 12.53
C ARG A 196 8.75 -20.88 12.10
N LEU A 197 8.39 -19.64 11.84
CA LEU A 197 9.29 -18.68 11.20
C LEU A 197 10.35 -18.09 12.15
N GLY A 198 10.06 -17.99 13.47
CA GLY A 198 11.02 -17.41 14.43
C GLY A 198 11.56 -16.05 13.96
N ASP A 199 12.88 -15.92 13.98
CA ASP A 199 13.59 -14.69 13.56
C ASP A 199 13.49 -14.38 12.05
N PHE A 200 12.95 -15.31 11.26
CA PHE A 200 12.66 -15.04 9.84
C PHE A 200 11.49 -14.08 9.66
N ALA A 201 10.53 -14.05 10.60
CA ALA A 201 9.33 -13.25 10.52
C ALA A 201 9.56 -11.79 10.92
N LEU A 202 10.02 -10.97 9.99
CA LEU A 202 10.10 -9.52 10.18
C LEU A 202 8.80 -8.84 9.73
N ASN A 203 8.44 -7.74 10.39
CA ASN A 203 7.26 -6.94 10.04
C ASN A 203 7.62 -5.61 9.39
N GLU A 204 8.85 -5.13 9.58
CA GLU A 204 9.36 -3.89 9.00
C GLU A 204 10.76 -4.11 8.42
N LEU A 205 11.06 -3.45 7.31
CA LEU A 205 12.36 -3.45 6.64
C LEU A 205 12.66 -2.06 6.09
N GLU A 206 13.93 -1.70 6.04
CA GLU A 206 14.38 -0.51 5.32
C GLU A 206 14.42 -0.76 3.80
N PRO A 207 14.20 0.27 2.96
CA PRO A 207 14.39 0.17 1.52
C PRO A 207 15.81 -0.33 1.17
N GLY A 208 15.89 -1.20 0.16
CA GLY A 208 17.16 -1.81 -0.27
C GLY A 208 17.63 -2.99 0.58
N ILE A 209 17.02 -3.24 1.74
CA ILE A 209 17.44 -4.32 2.65
C ILE A 209 16.61 -5.59 2.44
N GLY A 210 17.32 -6.72 2.33
CA GLY A 210 16.72 -8.03 2.08
C GLY A 210 16.09 -8.16 0.68
N LEU A 211 15.42 -9.26 0.41
CA LEU A 211 14.74 -9.47 -0.88
C LEU A 211 13.62 -8.45 -1.12
N PRO A 212 12.68 -8.22 -0.18
CA PRO A 212 11.61 -7.24 -0.39
C PRO A 212 12.14 -5.83 -0.64
N GLY A 213 13.12 -5.36 0.16
CA GLY A 213 13.70 -4.03 0.04
C GLY A 213 14.40 -3.82 -1.31
N ARG A 214 15.20 -4.78 -1.76
CA ARG A 214 15.89 -4.73 -3.07
C ARG A 214 14.90 -4.69 -4.22
N VAL A 215 13.88 -5.56 -4.19
CA VAL A 215 12.84 -5.60 -5.23
C VAL A 215 12.06 -4.28 -5.30
N CYS A 216 11.74 -3.69 -4.16
CA CYS A 216 11.05 -2.39 -4.12
C CYS A 216 11.93 -1.25 -4.65
N THR A 217 13.22 -1.22 -4.30
CA THR A 217 14.12 -0.15 -4.70
C THR A 217 14.45 -0.22 -6.18
N ASP A 218 14.72 -1.43 -6.71
CA ASP A 218 15.15 -1.62 -8.09
C ASP A 218 13.98 -1.73 -9.06
N GLY A 219 12.79 -2.09 -8.58
CA GLY A 219 11.63 -2.39 -9.43
C GLY A 219 11.79 -3.64 -10.30
N ILE A 220 12.75 -4.52 -9.97
CA ILE A 220 13.14 -5.68 -10.77
C ILE A 220 12.82 -6.96 -10.00
N ALA A 221 12.18 -7.90 -10.69
CA ALA A 221 11.94 -9.24 -10.15
C ALA A 221 13.26 -9.98 -9.93
N ARG A 222 13.38 -10.65 -8.79
CA ARG A 222 14.60 -11.36 -8.38
C ARG A 222 14.30 -12.81 -8.04
N TRP A 223 15.15 -13.68 -8.54
CA TRP A 223 15.20 -15.08 -8.15
C TRP A 223 16.46 -15.34 -7.33
N ILE A 224 16.31 -16.01 -6.21
CA ILE A 224 17.42 -16.43 -5.34
C ILE A 224 17.39 -17.96 -5.25
N PRO A 225 18.27 -18.66 -5.99
CA PRO A 225 18.26 -20.13 -6.02
C PRO A 225 18.78 -20.76 -4.74
N ASP A 226 19.56 -20.01 -3.96
CA ASP A 226 20.08 -20.44 -2.65
C ASP A 226 20.12 -19.26 -1.69
N LEU A 227 19.15 -19.23 -0.77
CA LEU A 227 19.04 -18.21 0.27
C LEU A 227 20.24 -18.22 1.24
N SER A 228 20.87 -19.37 1.44
CA SER A 228 22.02 -19.50 2.36
C SER A 228 23.26 -18.81 1.81
N ALA A 229 23.39 -18.73 0.51
CA ALA A 229 24.48 -18.06 -0.20
C ALA A 229 24.24 -16.56 -0.44
N ASP A 230 23.02 -16.05 -0.23
CA ASP A 230 22.67 -14.64 -0.46
C ASP A 230 23.18 -13.74 0.68
N ARG A 231 24.37 -13.17 0.48
CA ARG A 231 25.02 -12.24 1.43
C ARG A 231 24.26 -10.93 1.63
N GLY A 232 23.31 -10.60 0.76
CA GLY A 232 22.46 -9.40 0.86
C GLY A 232 21.19 -9.60 1.68
N SER A 233 20.94 -10.79 2.20
CA SER A 233 19.75 -11.11 2.98
C SER A 233 20.05 -11.12 4.49
N LEU A 234 19.42 -10.21 5.24
CA LEU A 234 19.43 -10.24 6.71
C LEU A 234 18.85 -11.54 7.28
N ARG A 235 18.05 -12.27 6.48
CA ARG A 235 17.30 -13.46 6.91
C ARG A 235 17.92 -14.77 6.43
N SER A 236 19.10 -14.75 5.78
CA SER A 236 19.71 -15.97 5.22
C SER A 236 19.96 -17.05 6.27
N GLY A 237 20.51 -16.69 7.41
CA GLY A 237 20.75 -17.62 8.53
C GLY A 237 19.45 -18.17 9.13
N ALA A 238 18.45 -17.33 9.34
CA ALA A 238 17.13 -17.74 9.83
C ALA A 238 16.40 -18.63 8.81
N ALA A 239 16.49 -18.34 7.50
CA ALA A 239 15.93 -19.15 6.44
C ALA A 239 16.52 -20.56 6.40
N ALA A 240 17.86 -20.67 6.45
CA ALA A 240 18.56 -21.95 6.49
C ALA A 240 18.16 -22.77 7.73
N GLY A 241 18.02 -22.14 8.89
CA GLY A 241 17.62 -22.80 10.15
C GLY A 241 16.22 -23.41 10.12
N ILE A 242 15.33 -22.92 9.26
CA ILE A 242 13.96 -23.44 9.11
C ILE A 242 13.75 -24.23 7.81
N GLY A 243 14.79 -24.43 7.00
CA GLY A 243 14.72 -25.23 5.78
C GLY A 243 14.18 -24.49 4.54
N LEU A 244 14.21 -23.16 4.52
CA LEU A 244 13.93 -22.39 3.33
C LEU A 244 15.21 -22.23 2.49
N HIS A 245 15.17 -22.63 1.23
CA HIS A 245 16.32 -22.67 0.34
C HIS A 245 16.22 -21.65 -0.80
N VAL A 246 15.04 -21.44 -1.35
CA VAL A 246 14.84 -20.58 -2.51
C VAL A 246 13.90 -19.43 -2.21
N ALA A 247 14.06 -18.33 -2.92
CA ALA A 247 13.13 -17.21 -2.86
C ALA A 247 12.92 -16.55 -4.22
N VAL A 248 11.71 -16.05 -4.43
CA VAL A 248 11.36 -15.18 -5.56
C VAL A 248 10.73 -13.93 -5.00
N GLY A 249 11.19 -12.79 -5.46
CA GLY A 249 10.56 -11.50 -5.18
C GLY A 249 10.17 -10.81 -6.48
N VAL A 250 8.92 -10.32 -6.54
CA VAL A 250 8.42 -9.57 -7.70
C VAL A 250 7.84 -8.24 -7.23
N PRO A 251 8.06 -7.14 -7.98
CA PRO A 251 7.56 -5.83 -7.59
C PRO A 251 6.05 -5.73 -7.80
N LEU A 252 5.36 -5.13 -6.85
CA LEU A 252 3.98 -4.67 -7.00
C LEU A 252 4.03 -3.26 -7.60
N SER A 253 3.98 -3.17 -8.92
CA SER A 253 4.18 -1.89 -9.63
C SER A 253 2.95 -1.50 -10.42
N THR A 254 2.68 -0.19 -10.48
CA THR A 254 1.72 0.43 -11.38
C THR A 254 2.44 1.54 -12.15
N GLY A 255 2.74 1.26 -13.41
CA GLY A 255 3.54 2.18 -14.23
C GLY A 255 4.96 2.36 -13.69
N ARG A 256 5.30 3.58 -13.22
CA ARG A 256 6.65 3.91 -12.71
C ARG A 256 6.80 3.79 -11.19
N HIS A 257 5.72 3.56 -10.46
CA HIS A 257 5.75 3.50 -9.01
C HIS A 257 5.70 2.05 -8.52
N THR A 258 6.62 1.70 -7.62
CA THR A 258 6.61 0.42 -6.91
C THR A 258 5.91 0.62 -5.56
N LEU A 259 4.74 0.01 -5.41
CA LEU A 259 3.93 0.06 -4.19
C LEU A 259 4.46 -0.89 -3.10
N GLY A 260 5.23 -1.91 -3.52
CA GLY A 260 5.70 -2.95 -2.62
C GLY A 260 6.31 -4.13 -3.35
N ALA A 261 6.40 -5.26 -2.67
CA ALA A 261 6.91 -6.52 -3.22
C ALA A 261 6.07 -7.71 -2.77
N LEU A 262 5.86 -8.65 -3.68
CA LEU A 262 5.36 -9.98 -3.38
C LEU A 262 6.55 -10.93 -3.35
N CYS A 263 6.77 -11.58 -2.22
CA CYS A 263 7.90 -12.49 -1.99
C CYS A 263 7.38 -13.88 -1.64
N VAL A 264 7.94 -14.89 -2.28
CA VAL A 264 7.65 -16.30 -2.01
C VAL A 264 8.93 -17.02 -1.63
N TYR A 265 8.83 -17.96 -0.70
CA TYR A 265 9.98 -18.72 -0.19
C TYR A 265 9.63 -20.20 -0.21
N GLY A 266 10.56 -21.02 -0.70
CA GLY A 266 10.39 -22.46 -0.88
C GLY A 266 11.48 -23.29 -0.20
N ASP A 267 11.14 -24.56 0.03
CA ASP A 267 12.03 -25.59 0.56
C ASP A 267 12.74 -26.43 -0.53
N ARG A 268 12.38 -26.21 -1.80
CA ARG A 268 12.93 -26.92 -2.96
C ARG A 268 13.38 -25.94 -4.02
N VAL A 269 14.50 -26.30 -4.66
CA VAL A 269 14.97 -25.62 -5.87
C VAL A 269 14.05 -26.04 -7.01
N GLU A 270 13.04 -25.24 -7.33
CA GLU A 270 12.34 -25.38 -8.60
C GLU A 270 13.18 -24.66 -9.66
N ASP A 271 13.29 -25.28 -10.87
CA ASP A 271 14.06 -24.74 -11.97
C ASP A 271 13.53 -23.35 -12.36
N PRO A 272 14.38 -22.32 -12.40
CA PRO A 272 13.99 -20.93 -12.63
C PRO A 272 13.60 -20.59 -14.08
N GLU A 273 13.41 -21.59 -14.94
CA GLU A 273 12.98 -21.31 -16.32
C GLU A 273 11.84 -20.30 -16.31
N GLY A 274 12.14 -19.09 -16.72
CA GLY A 274 11.39 -17.84 -16.79
C GLY A 274 9.86 -17.82 -16.57
N THR A 275 9.23 -18.99 -16.59
CA THR A 275 7.80 -19.21 -16.52
C THR A 275 7.22 -18.85 -15.14
N VAL A 276 7.84 -19.29 -14.03
CA VAL A 276 7.36 -18.98 -12.67
C VAL A 276 7.52 -17.50 -12.37
N LEU A 277 8.67 -16.93 -12.72
CA LEU A 277 8.95 -15.52 -12.55
C LEU A 277 7.99 -14.64 -13.37
N GLY A 278 7.76 -15.00 -14.64
CA GLY A 278 6.81 -14.28 -15.50
C GLY A 278 5.37 -14.30 -14.98
N LEU A 279 4.93 -15.44 -14.48
CA LEU A 279 3.58 -15.61 -13.91
C LEU A 279 3.40 -14.83 -12.60
N LEU A 280 4.38 -14.92 -11.69
CA LEU A 280 4.34 -14.12 -10.45
C LEU A 280 4.37 -12.63 -10.75
N SER A 281 5.14 -12.20 -11.77
CA SER A 281 5.17 -10.79 -12.19
C SER A 281 3.81 -10.34 -12.75
N GLY A 282 3.14 -11.17 -13.55
CA GLY A 282 1.79 -10.90 -14.04
C GLY A 282 0.77 -10.77 -12.90
N LEU A 283 0.77 -11.71 -11.95
CA LEU A 283 -0.07 -11.66 -10.76
C LEU A 283 0.23 -10.43 -9.90
N ALA A 284 1.51 -10.12 -9.68
CA ALA A 284 1.94 -8.96 -8.92
C ALA A 284 1.47 -7.63 -9.54
N ALA A 285 1.48 -7.53 -10.88
CA ALA A 285 0.95 -6.36 -11.58
C ALA A 285 -0.55 -6.19 -11.35
N HIS A 286 -1.35 -7.26 -11.45
CA HIS A 286 -2.79 -7.22 -11.17
C HIS A 286 -3.09 -6.84 -9.71
N VAL A 287 -2.36 -7.43 -8.76
CA VAL A 287 -2.48 -7.11 -7.34
C VAL A 287 -2.09 -5.64 -7.08
N GLY A 288 -1.02 -5.16 -7.69
CA GLY A 288 -0.57 -3.76 -7.60
C GLY A 288 -1.66 -2.79 -8.08
N GLN A 289 -2.24 -3.02 -9.27
CA GLN A 289 -3.35 -2.22 -9.81
C GLN A 289 -4.56 -2.20 -8.88
N TYR A 290 -4.93 -3.36 -8.34
CA TYR A 290 -6.05 -3.44 -7.41
C TYR A 290 -5.80 -2.64 -6.13
N LEU A 291 -4.61 -2.80 -5.51
CA LEU A 291 -4.26 -2.11 -4.26
C LEU A 291 -4.20 -0.59 -4.46
N GLU A 292 -3.64 -0.11 -5.58
CA GLU A 292 -3.61 1.31 -5.91
C GLU A 292 -5.02 1.88 -6.08
N ARG A 293 -5.87 1.20 -6.86
CA ARG A 293 -7.26 1.62 -7.04
C ARG A 293 -8.01 1.68 -5.72
N ARG A 294 -7.88 0.66 -4.87
CA ARG A 294 -8.53 0.63 -3.56
C ARG A 294 -8.03 1.74 -2.64
N ARG A 295 -6.72 1.97 -2.61
CA ARG A 295 -6.13 3.08 -1.84
C ARG A 295 -6.70 4.44 -2.29
N ALA A 296 -6.82 4.66 -3.60
CA ALA A 296 -7.44 5.87 -4.14
C ALA A 296 -8.92 5.99 -3.76
N GLU A 297 -9.69 4.90 -3.81
CA GLU A 297 -11.09 4.85 -3.36
C GLU A 297 -11.21 5.16 -1.85
N GLU A 298 -10.38 4.53 -1.01
CA GLU A 298 -10.36 4.76 0.44
C GLU A 298 -10.04 6.22 0.78
N LEU A 299 -9.03 6.81 0.13
CA LEU A 299 -8.69 8.23 0.28
C LEU A 299 -9.82 9.16 -0.18
N THR A 300 -10.51 8.81 -1.27
CA THR A 300 -11.65 9.58 -1.77
C THR A 300 -12.81 9.58 -0.78
N VAL A 301 -13.12 8.43 -0.18
CA VAL A 301 -14.16 8.29 0.84
C VAL A 301 -13.80 9.07 2.10
N GLU A 302 -12.54 9.00 2.55
CA GLU A 302 -12.06 9.76 3.71
C GLU A 302 -12.13 11.26 3.46
N LEU A 303 -11.73 11.72 2.27
CA LEU A 303 -11.85 13.12 1.87
C LEU A 303 -13.30 13.59 1.84
N ALA A 304 -14.21 12.79 1.25
CA ALA A 304 -15.64 13.11 1.21
C ALA A 304 -16.21 13.22 2.62
N ARG A 305 -15.89 12.27 3.51
CA ARG A 305 -16.33 12.31 4.90
C ARG A 305 -15.83 13.56 5.64
N THR A 306 -14.55 13.89 5.49
CA THR A 306 -13.97 15.09 6.10
C THR A 306 -14.65 16.36 5.59
N LYS A 307 -14.99 16.41 4.28
CA LYS A 307 -15.73 17.51 3.67
C LYS A 307 -17.15 17.63 4.24
N ASP A 308 -17.86 16.51 4.41
CA ASP A 308 -19.22 16.51 4.95
C ASP A 308 -19.25 16.93 6.44
N GLU A 309 -18.32 16.45 7.24
CA GLU A 309 -18.14 16.87 8.65
C GLU A 309 -17.85 18.37 8.73
N PHE A 310 -17.05 18.91 7.79
CA PHE A 310 -16.81 20.35 7.68
C PHE A 310 -18.08 21.13 7.37
N LEU A 311 -18.83 20.75 6.34
CA LEU A 311 -20.06 21.45 5.94
C LEU A 311 -21.08 21.46 7.08
N ALA A 312 -21.21 20.36 7.81
CA ALA A 312 -22.09 20.26 8.97
C ALA A 312 -21.65 21.24 10.07
N MET A 313 -20.34 21.32 10.36
CA MET A 313 -19.81 22.23 11.37
C MET A 313 -20.00 23.70 10.97
N VAL A 314 -19.66 24.07 9.74
CA VAL A 314 -19.87 25.45 9.20
C VAL A 314 -21.32 25.85 9.30
N THR A 315 -22.23 24.95 8.90
CA THR A 315 -23.68 25.20 8.97
C THR A 315 -24.13 25.46 10.41
N HIS A 316 -23.62 24.68 11.37
CA HIS A 316 -23.92 24.86 12.79
C HIS A 316 -23.38 26.19 13.33
N GLU A 317 -22.13 26.51 13.03
CA GLU A 317 -21.48 27.75 13.49
C GLU A 317 -22.08 29.02 12.86
N LEU A 318 -22.58 28.95 11.60
CA LEU A 318 -23.34 30.04 10.98
C LEU A 318 -24.74 30.18 11.56
N ARG A 319 -25.43 29.08 11.86
CA ARG A 319 -26.80 29.08 12.39
C ARG A 319 -26.86 29.71 13.78
N ASN A 320 -25.84 29.50 14.61
CA ASN A 320 -25.82 30.01 15.99
C ASN A 320 -25.90 31.54 16.07
N PRO A 321 -25.00 32.35 15.46
CA PRO A 321 -25.09 33.80 15.50
C PRO A 321 -26.34 34.32 14.78
N LEU A 322 -26.78 33.63 13.72
CA LEU A 322 -28.01 34.00 13.02
C LEU A 322 -29.24 33.84 13.91
N ALA A 323 -29.31 32.74 14.69
CA ALA A 323 -30.40 32.53 15.65
C ALA A 323 -30.39 33.59 16.75
N VAL A 324 -29.19 33.97 17.26
CA VAL A 324 -29.06 35.04 18.24
C VAL A 324 -29.57 36.36 17.68
N ILE A 325 -29.17 36.71 16.45
CA ILE A 325 -29.68 37.93 15.78
C ILE A 325 -31.20 37.88 15.66
N ALA A 326 -31.75 36.79 15.11
CA ALA A 326 -33.20 36.65 14.88
C ALA A 326 -34.00 36.76 16.19
N THR A 327 -33.54 36.05 17.26
CA THR A 327 -34.19 36.11 18.57
C THR A 327 -34.10 37.50 19.19
N THR A 328 -32.92 38.14 19.10
CA THR A 328 -32.72 39.48 19.68
C THR A 328 -33.57 40.53 18.93
N VAL A 329 -33.70 40.42 17.61
CA VAL A 329 -34.55 41.31 16.82
C VAL A 329 -36.02 41.10 17.16
N ALA A 330 -36.49 39.85 17.35
CA ALA A 330 -37.87 39.57 17.74
C ALA A 330 -38.20 40.15 19.11
N LEU A 331 -37.29 39.97 20.07
CA LEU A 331 -37.44 40.54 21.42
C LEU A 331 -37.42 42.07 21.40
N PHE A 332 -36.55 42.65 20.60
CA PHE A 332 -36.48 44.11 20.43
C PHE A 332 -37.74 44.70 19.82
N ASP A 333 -38.38 44.02 18.86
CA ASP A 333 -39.61 44.42 18.21
C ASP A 333 -40.83 44.32 19.14
N ASP A 334 -40.93 43.19 19.91
CA ASP A 334 -42.02 42.93 20.84
C ASP A 334 -42.02 43.88 22.06
N GLU A 335 -40.83 44.29 22.53
CA GLU A 335 -40.67 45.09 23.75
C GLU A 335 -40.28 46.56 23.46
N LEU A 336 -40.29 47.00 22.21
CA LEU A 336 -39.74 48.30 21.78
C LEU A 336 -40.24 49.49 22.59
N ASP A 337 -41.53 49.53 22.93
CA ASP A 337 -42.19 50.61 23.63
C ASP A 337 -41.91 50.61 25.14
N GLU A 338 -41.41 49.49 25.68
CA GLU A 338 -41.14 49.26 27.11
C GLU A 338 -39.64 49.35 27.45
N LEU A 339 -38.74 49.29 26.41
CA LEU A 339 -37.31 49.29 26.59
C LEU A 339 -36.74 50.67 26.94
N THR A 340 -35.86 50.69 27.96
CA THR A 340 -35.03 51.87 28.19
C THR A 340 -33.98 52.02 27.09
N THR A 341 -33.49 53.24 26.93
CA THR A 341 -32.42 53.56 25.96
C THR A 341 -31.17 52.68 26.19
N GLU A 342 -30.87 52.33 27.40
CA GLU A 342 -29.72 51.46 27.78
C GLU A 342 -29.93 50.01 27.31
N GLN A 343 -31.14 49.44 27.50
CA GLN A 343 -31.53 48.13 27.01
C GLN A 343 -31.55 48.06 25.46
N GLN A 344 -32.03 49.15 24.78
CA GLN A 344 -31.97 49.23 23.32
C GLN A 344 -30.54 49.15 22.81
N HIS A 345 -29.61 49.87 23.46
CA HIS A 345 -28.18 49.83 23.10
C HIS A 345 -27.58 48.44 23.38
N GLU A 346 -28.01 47.74 24.42
CA GLU A 346 -27.55 46.38 24.71
C GLU A 346 -27.97 45.40 23.61
N TYR A 347 -29.25 45.41 23.19
CA TYR A 347 -29.77 44.56 22.11
C TYR A 347 -29.06 44.84 20.76
N LEU A 348 -28.88 46.13 20.40
CA LEU A 348 -28.14 46.52 19.21
C LEU A 348 -26.68 46.06 19.29
N GLY A 349 -26.08 46.08 20.47
CA GLY A 349 -24.74 45.56 20.73
C GLY A 349 -24.63 44.05 20.54
N VAL A 350 -25.66 43.26 20.91
CA VAL A 350 -25.70 41.82 20.67
C VAL A 350 -25.80 41.51 19.18
N ILE A 351 -26.67 42.24 18.46
CA ILE A 351 -26.82 42.10 17.01
C ILE A 351 -25.52 42.44 16.28
N ALA A 352 -24.90 43.56 16.63
CA ALA A 352 -23.64 44.02 16.03
C ALA A 352 -22.50 43.00 16.23
N ARG A 353 -22.33 42.45 17.45
CA ARG A 353 -21.33 41.43 17.74
C ARG A 353 -21.57 40.14 16.95
N SER A 354 -22.83 39.72 16.85
CA SER A 354 -23.19 38.49 16.11
C SER A 354 -22.99 38.66 14.60
N SER A 355 -23.32 39.84 14.04
CA SER A 355 -23.09 40.19 12.65
C SER A 355 -21.59 40.25 12.32
N GLN A 356 -20.78 40.87 13.18
CA GLN A 356 -19.34 40.90 13.02
C GLN A 356 -18.72 39.49 13.04
N ARG A 357 -19.24 38.60 13.89
CA ARG A 357 -18.79 37.20 13.93
C ARG A 357 -19.12 36.45 12.62
N LEU A 358 -20.29 36.71 12.03
CA LEU A 358 -20.67 36.15 10.72
C LEU A 358 -19.76 36.66 9.60
N SER A 359 -19.41 37.96 9.60
CA SER A 359 -18.49 38.52 8.60
C SER A 359 -17.12 37.88 8.67
N VAL A 360 -16.53 37.76 9.85
CA VAL A 360 -15.22 37.09 10.03
C VAL A 360 -15.27 35.63 9.54
N MET A 361 -16.38 34.94 9.79
CA MET A 361 -16.53 33.55 9.37
C MET A 361 -16.67 33.44 7.84
N ALA A 362 -17.38 34.38 7.18
CA ALA A 362 -17.48 34.44 5.74
C ALA A 362 -16.10 34.72 5.10
N ASP A 363 -15.33 35.65 5.66
CA ASP A 363 -13.96 35.94 5.21
C ASP A 363 -13.04 34.73 5.36
N ASP A 364 -13.08 34.01 6.50
CA ASP A 364 -12.35 32.77 6.72
C ASP A 364 -12.67 31.70 5.64
N LEU A 365 -13.96 31.59 5.25
CA LEU A 365 -14.42 30.64 4.21
C LEU A 365 -13.95 31.04 2.81
N LEU A 366 -13.96 32.34 2.49
CA LEU A 366 -13.46 32.87 1.22
C LEU A 366 -11.94 32.66 1.10
N ASP A 367 -11.21 32.92 2.18
CA ASP A 367 -9.79 32.65 2.25
C ASP A 367 -9.49 31.15 2.07
N LEU A 368 -10.28 30.27 2.70
CA LEU A 368 -10.14 28.83 2.51
C LEU A 368 -10.39 28.41 1.05
N ALA A 369 -11.44 28.95 0.41
CA ALA A 369 -11.72 28.65 -1.00
C ALA A 369 -10.60 29.16 -1.93
N SER A 370 -10.02 30.31 -1.62
CA SER A 370 -8.87 30.87 -2.34
C SER A 370 -7.61 30.03 -2.14
N LEU A 371 -7.44 29.44 -0.96
CA LEU A 371 -6.35 28.50 -0.64
C LEU A 371 -6.50 27.18 -1.44
N GLU A 372 -7.72 26.63 -1.54
CA GLU A 372 -7.98 25.38 -2.28
C GLU A 372 -7.75 25.54 -3.78
N SER A 373 -8.09 26.70 -4.33
CA SER A 373 -7.85 27.00 -5.75
C SER A 373 -6.38 27.37 -6.05
N GLY A 374 -5.51 27.42 -5.04
CA GLY A 374 -4.12 27.86 -5.20
C GLY A 374 -3.96 29.37 -5.45
N ASN A 375 -5.07 30.13 -5.40
CA ASN A 375 -5.16 31.52 -5.83
C ASN A 375 -5.06 32.54 -4.68
N LEU A 376 -4.54 32.18 -3.51
CA LEU A 376 -4.29 33.18 -2.48
C LEU A 376 -3.21 34.14 -3.01
N ALA A 377 -3.67 35.23 -3.61
CA ALA A 377 -2.78 36.30 -4.07
C ALA A 377 -2.17 37.02 -2.85
N VAL A 378 -0.89 37.28 -2.92
CA VAL A 378 -0.14 38.12 -1.98
C VAL A 378 0.33 39.31 -2.79
N ASP A 379 0.06 40.54 -2.31
CA ASP A 379 0.50 41.80 -2.94
C ASP A 379 1.55 42.44 -2.04
N PRO A 380 2.83 42.07 -2.18
CA PRO A 380 3.88 42.55 -1.27
C PRO A 380 4.27 43.98 -1.58
N THR A 381 4.41 44.76 -0.53
CA THR A 381 4.89 46.14 -0.53
C THR A 381 5.91 46.36 0.58
N ASP A 382 6.62 47.47 0.56
CA ASP A 382 7.51 47.84 1.69
C ASP A 382 6.64 48.22 2.88
N ILE A 383 6.75 47.47 3.96
CA ILE A 383 6.01 47.67 5.21
C ILE A 383 6.94 47.74 6.43
N ASP A 384 6.46 48.35 7.48
CA ASP A 384 7.03 48.23 8.82
C ASP A 384 6.19 47.25 9.65
N LEU A 385 6.75 46.06 9.96
CA LEU A 385 6.06 45.02 10.72
C LEU A 385 5.69 45.50 12.14
N CYS A 386 6.50 46.36 12.76
CA CYS A 386 6.20 46.90 14.09
C CYS A 386 4.91 47.72 14.09
N THR A 387 4.67 48.49 13.03
CA THR A 387 3.43 49.24 12.85
C THR A 387 2.22 48.32 12.77
N ILE A 388 2.30 47.25 11.97
CA ILE A 388 1.22 46.27 11.80
C ILE A 388 0.91 45.56 13.12
N ILE A 389 1.92 45.04 13.82
CA ILE A 389 1.74 44.39 15.12
C ILE A 389 1.18 45.39 16.15
N GLY A 390 1.69 46.62 16.18
CA GLY A 390 1.21 47.67 17.08
C GLY A 390 -0.26 48.03 16.87
N GLU A 391 -0.72 48.07 15.63
CA GLU A 391 -2.14 48.26 15.30
C GLU A 391 -3.01 47.09 15.75
N ALA A 392 -2.57 45.84 15.54
CA ALA A 392 -3.30 44.63 15.99
C ALA A 392 -3.40 44.59 17.53
N VAL A 393 -2.33 44.98 18.23
CA VAL A 393 -2.31 45.11 19.70
C VAL A 393 -3.32 46.15 20.16
N ARG A 394 -3.34 47.34 19.53
CA ARG A 394 -4.32 48.40 19.86
C ARG A 394 -5.76 47.97 19.64
N ALA A 395 -6.03 47.26 18.53
CA ALA A 395 -7.38 46.73 18.22
C ALA A 395 -7.86 45.69 19.25
N THR A 396 -6.93 44.96 19.87
CA THR A 396 -7.26 43.90 20.85
C THR A 396 -7.20 44.38 22.30
N ALA A 397 -6.87 45.64 22.57
CA ALA A 397 -6.70 46.21 23.92
C ALA A 397 -8.00 46.13 24.74
N ALA A 398 -9.16 46.49 24.16
CA ALA A 398 -10.45 46.44 24.88
C ALA A 398 -10.88 45.01 25.27
N PRO A 399 -10.86 43.99 24.38
CA PRO A 399 -11.09 42.60 24.78
C PRO A 399 -10.13 42.07 25.83
N ALA A 400 -8.84 42.42 25.74
CA ALA A 400 -7.83 42.03 26.75
C ALA A 400 -8.12 42.63 28.11
N ALA A 401 -8.44 43.95 28.16
CA ALA A 401 -8.79 44.65 29.40
C ALA A 401 -10.07 44.08 30.03
N ALA A 402 -11.12 43.78 29.24
CA ALA A 402 -12.34 43.16 29.74
C ALA A 402 -12.09 41.81 30.41
N LYS A 403 -11.05 41.09 30.02
CA LYS A 403 -10.62 39.81 30.59
C LYS A 403 -9.50 39.95 31.63
N GLN A 404 -9.14 41.18 31.97
CA GLN A 404 -8.06 41.52 32.93
C GLN A 404 -6.70 40.94 32.54
N LEU A 405 -6.40 40.82 31.25
CA LEU A 405 -5.15 40.27 30.76
C LEU A 405 -4.05 41.38 30.76
N THR A 406 -2.84 40.98 31.14
CA THR A 406 -1.67 41.84 31.02
C THR A 406 -1.00 41.63 29.68
N MET A 407 -0.93 42.66 28.83
CA MET A 407 -0.23 42.60 27.54
C MET A 407 1.13 43.25 27.66
N THR A 408 2.19 42.48 27.38
CA THR A 408 3.58 42.95 27.35
C THR A 408 4.07 42.98 25.91
N VAL A 409 4.41 44.13 25.39
CA VAL A 409 4.86 44.32 24.00
C VAL A 409 6.31 44.76 24.00
N ARG A 410 7.17 44.04 23.30
CA ARG A 410 8.60 44.32 23.14
C ARG A 410 8.92 44.28 21.65
N LEU A 411 8.87 45.44 21.02
CA LEU A 411 9.18 45.64 19.61
C LEU A 411 10.32 46.62 19.48
N PRO A 412 11.22 46.47 18.52
CA PRO A 412 12.17 47.51 18.16
C PRO A 412 11.44 48.72 17.55
N GLU A 413 12.17 49.79 17.30
CA GLU A 413 11.59 51.03 16.76
C GLU A 413 10.99 50.79 15.36
N ARG A 414 11.62 49.92 14.54
CA ARG A 414 11.21 49.62 13.18
C ARG A 414 11.73 48.27 12.72
N LEU A 415 10.93 47.53 11.91
CA LEU A 415 11.29 46.29 11.21
C LEU A 415 10.78 46.34 9.79
N ASP A 416 11.63 46.74 8.86
CA ASP A 416 11.29 46.82 7.44
C ASP A 416 11.22 45.43 6.82
N LEU A 417 10.18 45.20 6.04
CA LEU A 417 9.89 43.93 5.39
C LEU A 417 9.15 44.16 4.07
N TYR A 418 9.52 43.42 3.01
CA TYR A 418 8.75 43.39 1.76
C TYR A 418 7.69 42.28 1.82
N ALA A 419 6.46 42.67 2.11
CA ALA A 419 5.38 41.71 2.39
C ALA A 419 4.00 42.33 2.17
N ASP A 420 2.95 41.48 2.10
CA ASP A 420 1.58 41.98 2.12
C ASP A 420 1.14 42.33 3.53
N GLY A 421 1.08 43.64 3.80
CA GLY A 421 0.74 44.17 5.11
C GLY A 421 -0.65 43.77 5.59
N SER A 422 -1.63 43.62 4.68
CA SER A 422 -2.99 43.26 5.01
C SER A 422 -3.05 41.77 5.47
N ARG A 423 -2.32 40.92 4.80
CA ARG A 423 -2.22 39.51 5.16
C ARG A 423 -1.44 39.27 6.44
N LEU A 424 -0.32 40.01 6.66
CA LEU A 424 0.40 39.91 7.94
C LEU A 424 -0.41 40.52 9.11
N ARG A 425 -1.26 41.51 8.83
CA ARG A 425 -2.23 42.01 9.82
C ARG A 425 -3.24 40.92 10.21
N GLN A 426 -3.75 40.14 9.24
CA GLN A 426 -4.62 39.00 9.48
C GLN A 426 -3.93 37.94 10.35
N VAL A 427 -2.64 37.65 10.11
CA VAL A 427 -1.82 36.78 10.98
C VAL A 427 -1.79 37.31 12.41
N ALA A 428 -1.51 38.63 12.59
CA ALA A 428 -1.45 39.26 13.90
C ALA A 428 -2.80 39.15 14.64
N ASP A 429 -3.87 39.55 13.97
CA ASP A 429 -5.22 39.53 14.55
C ASP A 429 -5.62 38.12 14.97
N ASN A 430 -5.31 37.08 14.17
CA ASN A 430 -5.60 35.70 14.51
C ASN A 430 -4.80 35.19 15.71
N LEU A 431 -3.48 35.43 15.74
CA LEU A 431 -2.62 34.99 16.85
C LEU A 431 -3.00 35.68 18.15
N LEU A 432 -3.26 37.00 18.14
CA LEU A 432 -3.67 37.75 19.31
C LEU A 432 -5.08 37.36 19.78
N SER A 433 -6.03 37.20 18.88
CA SER A 433 -7.36 36.72 19.20
C SER A 433 -7.31 35.33 19.87
N ASN A 434 -6.47 34.44 19.37
CA ASN A 434 -6.28 33.13 19.98
C ASN A 434 -5.65 33.27 21.38
N ALA A 435 -4.59 34.06 21.55
CA ALA A 435 -3.98 34.29 22.85
C ALA A 435 -5.01 34.80 23.87
N ILE A 436 -5.84 35.78 23.49
CA ILE A 436 -6.90 36.32 24.37
C ILE A 436 -7.96 35.28 24.68
N LYS A 437 -8.40 34.50 23.70
CA LYS A 437 -9.42 33.45 23.89
C LYS A 437 -8.97 32.37 24.87
N TYR A 438 -7.74 31.89 24.73
CA TYR A 438 -7.23 30.72 25.44
C TYR A 438 -6.55 31.05 26.77
N THR A 439 -6.29 32.33 27.06
CA THR A 439 -5.73 32.77 28.36
C THR A 439 -6.85 33.04 29.36
N PRO A 440 -6.83 32.43 30.56
CA PRO A 440 -7.77 32.75 31.64
C PRO A 440 -7.63 34.23 32.10
N ALA A 441 -8.66 34.74 32.79
CA ALA A 441 -8.62 36.07 33.38
C ALA A 441 -7.41 36.26 34.31
N GLY A 442 -6.76 37.41 34.25
CA GLY A 442 -5.55 37.72 35.00
C GLY A 442 -4.26 37.15 34.41
N GLY A 443 -4.31 36.46 33.26
CA GLY A 443 -3.13 35.92 32.58
C GLY A 443 -2.30 36.99 31.84
N ILE A 444 -1.21 36.52 31.24
CA ILE A 444 -0.22 37.38 30.57
C ILE A 444 -0.10 36.96 29.11
N ILE A 445 -0.04 37.95 28.20
CA ILE A 445 0.28 37.78 26.78
C ILE A 445 1.51 38.60 26.48
N THR A 446 2.55 37.96 25.95
CA THR A 446 3.81 38.63 25.60
C THR A 446 4.01 38.59 24.08
N ILE A 447 4.23 39.73 23.46
CA ILE A 447 4.46 39.89 22.04
C ILE A 447 5.88 40.43 21.87
N THR A 448 6.71 39.72 21.07
CA THR A 448 8.07 40.19 20.76
C THR A 448 8.30 40.06 19.25
N ALA A 449 9.08 40.99 18.70
CA ALA A 449 9.63 40.87 17.36
C ALA A 449 11.06 41.35 17.36
N GLU A 450 11.93 40.62 16.68
CA GLU A 450 13.35 40.95 16.60
C GLU A 450 13.95 40.47 15.28
N LEU A 451 14.98 41.15 14.83
CA LEU A 451 15.80 40.72 13.72
C LEU A 451 16.83 39.71 14.25
N ASP A 452 17.05 38.61 13.55
CA ASP A 452 18.05 37.62 13.95
C ASP A 452 19.48 38.23 13.87
N LEU A 453 20.44 37.57 14.53
CA LEU A 453 21.83 38.05 14.60
C LEU A 453 22.51 38.14 13.22
N THR A 454 21.97 37.48 12.20
CA THR A 454 22.49 37.50 10.83
C THR A 454 21.87 38.61 9.98
N GLY A 455 20.81 39.24 10.45
CA GLY A 455 20.04 40.23 9.70
C GLY A 455 19.20 39.62 8.56
N GLN A 456 19.07 38.30 8.51
CA GLN A 456 18.41 37.61 7.39
C GLN A 456 16.96 37.19 7.66
N ALA A 457 16.55 37.17 8.91
CA ALA A 457 15.18 36.80 9.27
C ALA A 457 14.65 37.59 10.46
N ILE A 458 13.38 37.92 10.40
CA ILE A 458 12.62 38.50 11.51
C ILE A 458 11.93 37.36 12.26
N THR A 459 12.13 37.28 13.56
CA THR A 459 11.42 36.36 14.45
C THR A 459 10.39 37.14 15.24
N TRP A 460 9.12 36.77 15.08
CA TRP A 460 8.00 37.36 15.79
C TRP A 460 7.33 36.28 16.65
N THR A 461 7.12 36.57 17.94
CA THR A 461 6.51 35.63 18.88
C THR A 461 5.26 36.20 19.52
N VAL A 462 4.27 35.32 19.74
CA VAL A 462 3.10 35.57 20.58
C VAL A 462 3.05 34.48 21.62
N ALA A 463 3.31 34.81 22.86
CA ALA A 463 3.33 33.90 24.01
C ALA A 463 2.18 34.21 24.94
N ASP A 464 1.44 33.21 25.37
CA ASP A 464 0.35 33.29 26.33
C ASP A 464 0.58 32.38 27.54
N THR A 465 0.00 32.71 28.69
CA THR A 465 -0.05 31.84 29.89
C THR A 465 -1.37 31.07 29.99
N GLY A 466 -1.92 30.68 28.85
CA GLY A 466 -3.21 30.07 28.72
C GLY A 466 -3.24 28.58 29.07
N VAL A 467 -4.29 27.91 28.59
CA VAL A 467 -4.57 26.49 28.87
C VAL A 467 -3.57 25.52 28.24
N GLY A 468 -2.73 26.02 27.32
CA GLY A 468 -1.74 25.23 26.61
C GLY A 468 -2.35 24.20 25.64
N ILE A 469 -1.45 23.48 24.95
CA ILE A 469 -1.79 22.49 23.93
C ILE A 469 -1.08 21.19 24.28
N PRO A 470 -1.81 20.06 24.42
CA PRO A 470 -1.22 18.77 24.70
C PRO A 470 -0.16 18.38 23.66
N HIS A 471 0.97 17.84 24.11
CA HIS A 471 2.11 17.53 23.23
C HIS A 471 1.73 16.63 22.05
N ALA A 472 0.90 15.60 22.28
CA ALA A 472 0.41 14.68 21.26
C ALA A 472 -0.45 15.36 20.18
N GLU A 473 -1.01 16.54 20.46
CA GLU A 473 -1.92 17.25 19.56
C GLU A 473 -1.22 18.34 18.73
N ARG A 474 -0.03 18.78 19.14
CA ARG A 474 0.74 19.85 18.48
C ARG A 474 0.96 19.64 16.97
N PRO A 475 1.30 18.43 16.45
CA PRO A 475 1.47 18.20 15.03
C PRO A 475 0.20 18.39 14.20
N ARG A 476 -0.97 18.33 14.84
CA ARG A 476 -2.29 18.41 14.20
C ARG A 476 -2.88 19.82 14.18
N LEU A 477 -2.32 20.78 14.90
CA LEU A 477 -2.87 22.14 15.07
C LEU A 477 -3.05 22.92 13.77
N PHE A 478 -2.18 22.67 12.81
CA PHE A 478 -2.25 23.31 11.50
C PHE A 478 -3.04 22.48 10.47
N ARG A 479 -3.76 21.45 10.94
CA ARG A 479 -4.72 20.74 10.07
C ARG A 479 -6.04 21.50 10.03
N ARG A 480 -6.66 21.52 8.89
CA ARG A 480 -7.97 22.14 8.68
C ARG A 480 -8.98 21.61 9.69
N PHE A 481 -9.75 22.52 10.30
CA PHE A 481 -10.85 22.21 11.24
C PHE A 481 -10.41 21.52 12.53
N TYR A 482 -9.12 21.37 12.73
CA TYR A 482 -8.62 20.78 13.96
C TYR A 482 -8.76 21.76 15.13
N ARG A 483 -9.26 21.27 16.26
CA ARG A 483 -9.38 21.98 17.53
C ARG A 483 -8.84 21.09 18.62
N ALA A 484 -7.96 21.63 19.46
CA ALA A 484 -7.40 20.90 20.57
C ALA A 484 -8.50 20.46 21.58
N SER A 485 -8.32 19.29 22.19
CA SER A 485 -9.26 18.74 23.18
C SER A 485 -9.56 19.74 24.32
N THR A 486 -8.54 20.46 24.79
CA THR A 486 -8.66 21.52 25.80
C THR A 486 -9.60 22.67 25.38
N ALA A 487 -9.66 22.99 24.09
CA ALA A 487 -10.58 24.00 23.55
C ALA A 487 -12.02 23.50 23.47
N LEU A 488 -12.22 22.22 23.15
CA LEU A 488 -13.53 21.59 23.05
C LEU A 488 -14.13 21.41 24.46
N GLU A 489 -13.37 20.91 25.42
CA GLU A 489 -13.78 20.73 26.82
C GLU A 489 -14.23 22.04 27.47
N LYS A 490 -13.49 23.12 27.19
CA LYS A 490 -13.81 24.45 27.72
C LYS A 490 -14.82 25.22 26.85
N ARG A 491 -15.37 24.60 25.81
CA ARG A 491 -16.35 25.19 24.88
C ARG A 491 -15.91 26.55 24.31
N ILE A 492 -14.58 26.71 24.07
CA ILE A 492 -14.04 27.96 23.51
C ILE A 492 -14.44 28.02 22.03
N PRO A 493 -15.12 29.07 21.54
CA PRO A 493 -15.61 29.13 20.17
C PRO A 493 -14.47 29.28 19.15
N GLY A 494 -14.61 28.64 17.96
CA GLY A 494 -13.64 28.78 16.87
C GLY A 494 -13.87 27.79 15.74
N THR A 495 -13.57 28.20 14.51
CA THR A 495 -13.74 27.43 13.26
C THR A 495 -12.65 26.38 13.03
N GLY A 496 -11.48 26.52 13.68
CA GLY A 496 -10.28 25.71 13.39
C GLY A 496 -9.62 26.03 12.04
N LEU A 497 -9.99 27.16 11.41
CA LEU A 497 -9.41 27.64 10.15
C LEU A 497 -8.29 28.65 10.35
N GLY A 498 -8.37 29.49 11.36
CA GLY A 498 -7.46 30.62 11.54
C GLY A 498 -5.98 30.22 11.52
N LEU A 499 -5.58 29.13 12.21
CA LEU A 499 -4.18 28.69 12.20
C LEU A 499 -3.72 28.14 10.84
N VAL A 500 -4.62 27.50 10.08
CA VAL A 500 -4.33 27.04 8.71
C VAL A 500 -4.10 28.23 7.79
N ILE A 501 -5.00 29.23 7.84
CA ILE A 501 -4.88 30.47 7.07
C ILE A 501 -3.58 31.20 7.46
N THR A 502 -3.31 31.34 8.75
CA THR A 502 -2.07 31.94 9.28
C THR A 502 -0.84 31.24 8.71
N ARG A 503 -0.78 29.91 8.79
CA ARG A 503 0.34 29.14 8.27
C ARG A 503 0.53 29.37 6.77
N THR A 504 -0.54 29.32 5.99
CA THR A 504 -0.45 29.51 4.55
C THR A 504 -0.01 30.93 4.18
N ILE A 505 -0.51 31.95 4.88
CA ILE A 505 -0.04 33.34 4.67
C ILE A 505 1.46 33.44 4.94
N VAL A 506 1.93 32.90 6.05
CA VAL A 506 3.35 32.91 6.41
C VAL A 506 4.19 32.14 5.39
N GLU A 507 3.75 30.96 4.95
CA GLU A 507 4.43 30.14 3.91
C GLU A 507 4.47 30.88 2.56
N ARG A 508 3.43 31.63 2.19
CA ARG A 508 3.40 32.46 0.97
C ARG A 508 4.36 33.65 1.05
N HIS A 509 4.74 34.05 2.24
CA HIS A 509 5.82 35.05 2.49
C HIS A 509 7.18 34.37 2.72
N HIS A 510 7.35 33.10 2.27
CA HIS A 510 8.59 32.33 2.44
C HIS A 510 9.03 32.16 3.90
N GLY A 511 8.10 32.30 4.83
CA GLY A 511 8.33 32.16 6.26
C GLY A 511 7.91 30.81 6.82
N THR A 512 8.06 30.69 8.13
CA THR A 512 7.59 29.50 8.87
C THR A 512 6.86 29.92 10.14
N ILE A 513 5.84 29.16 10.53
CA ILE A 513 5.19 29.29 11.83
C ILE A 513 5.28 27.97 12.59
N THR A 514 5.75 28.05 13.82
CA THR A 514 5.96 26.90 14.70
C THR A 514 5.46 27.16 16.11
N LEU A 515 5.38 26.11 16.92
CA LEU A 515 5.19 26.19 18.36
C LEU A 515 6.54 26.02 19.04
N ALA A 516 6.91 26.96 19.91
CA ALA A 516 8.07 26.79 20.75
C ALA A 516 7.83 25.65 21.77
N GLU A 517 8.88 24.92 22.11
CA GLU A 517 8.84 24.01 23.24
C GLU A 517 8.73 24.84 24.53
N HIS A 518 7.76 24.54 25.35
CA HIS A 518 7.46 25.25 26.57
C HIS A 518 7.34 24.27 27.74
N THR A 519 7.99 24.60 28.85
CA THR A 519 7.98 23.78 30.08
C THR A 519 6.94 24.23 31.11
N GLY A 520 6.12 25.25 30.80
CA GLY A 520 5.10 25.84 31.67
C GLY A 520 3.70 25.83 31.07
N PRO A 521 2.69 26.37 31.75
CA PRO A 521 1.35 26.60 31.21
C PRO A 521 1.39 27.65 30.10
N GLY A 522 0.61 27.43 29.02
CA GLY A 522 0.47 28.42 27.94
C GLY A 522 0.94 27.88 26.59
N THR A 523 0.94 28.80 25.61
CA THR A 523 1.34 28.51 24.23
C THR A 523 2.24 29.62 23.72
N THR A 524 3.25 29.28 22.94
CA THR A 524 4.10 30.26 22.25
C THR A 524 4.13 29.92 20.75
N PHE A 525 3.54 30.79 19.95
CA PHE A 525 3.67 30.75 18.50
C PHE A 525 4.89 31.57 18.08
N VAL A 526 5.69 31.03 17.18
CA VAL A 526 6.87 31.65 16.62
C VAL A 526 6.68 31.73 15.11
N VAL A 527 6.65 32.95 14.59
CA VAL A 527 6.61 33.25 13.14
C VAL A 527 7.99 33.74 12.74
N ARG A 528 8.57 33.15 11.71
CA ARG A 528 9.85 33.56 11.14
C ARG A 528 9.65 33.94 9.68
N LEU A 529 10.03 35.16 9.34
CA LEU A 529 9.92 35.74 8.01
C LEU A 529 11.30 36.16 7.50
N PRO A 530 11.65 35.97 6.22
CA PRO A 530 12.90 36.47 5.64
C PRO A 530 12.87 37.99 5.64
N SER A 531 13.96 38.64 6.05
CA SER A 531 14.07 40.13 6.17
C SER A 531 14.28 40.82 4.83
N THR A 532 14.72 40.08 3.80
CA THR A 532 14.93 40.60 2.44
C THR A 532 14.11 39.83 1.46
N SER A 533 13.53 40.49 0.45
CA SER A 533 12.98 39.83 -0.72
C SER A 533 14.09 38.98 -1.35
N GLY A 534 13.94 37.67 -1.32
CA GLY A 534 14.82 36.81 -2.10
C GLY A 534 14.70 37.20 -3.56
N ASP A 535 15.75 37.75 -4.13
CA ASP A 535 15.97 37.75 -5.56
C ASP A 535 15.98 36.27 -6.01
N ALA A 536 14.91 35.82 -6.64
CA ALA A 536 14.82 34.55 -7.36
C ALA A 536 14.64 34.82 -8.85
#